data_f1ca8a3a0270f474f1e7200f74555c19
#
_entry.id   f1ca8a3a0270f474f1e7200f74555c19
#
_cell.length_a   1.000
_cell.length_b   1.000
_cell.length_c   1.000
_cell.angle_alpha   90.00
_cell.angle_beta   90.00
_cell.angle_gamma   90.00
#
_symmetry.space_group_name_H-M   'P 1'
#
loop_
_entity.id
_entity.type
_entity.pdbx_description
1 polymer ?
#
loop_
_entity_poly.entity_id
_entity_poly.type
_entity_poly.pdbx_seq_one_letter_code
_entity_poly.pdbx_strand_id
1 'polypeptide(L)'
;MNDANNGSKLYLYSITTVAILGGLLFGYDTAVISGAEKGLEAFFLMATDFQYDKVMHGITSSSALIGCVIGGALSGFFASRLGRRNSLRLASVLFFLSALGSYYPEFLFFNYGEPNMELLIAFNLYRVLGGIGVGLASAVCPMYIAEIAPSNIRGTLVSCNQFAIIFGMLVVYFVNFLIMGDHTNPIIDKSAEGILSVNAASDMWSVQTGWRYMFGSEAFPAALFGFLLFFVPKTPRYLVLVHQDEKAYSILEKVNGANKAKEILAEIKATSKEKTEKLFSYGVAVIVIGILLSVFQQAIGINAVLYYAPRIFENAGAEGGGMMQTVIMGIVNIVFTLVAIFTVDRFGRKPLLIIGSIGMAVGAFAVAMCDSMGIKGIVPVLSVIVYAAFFMMSWGPICWV
;
A
#
# COMPACT_ATOMS: atom_id res chain seq x y z
N MET A 1 39.90 21.00 3.22
CA MET A 1 39.26 21.86 2.21
C MET A 1 38.60 21.09 1.06
N ASN A 2 38.26 19.80 1.21
CA ASN A 2 37.70 18.96 0.11
C ASN A 2 36.22 18.57 0.26
N ASP A 3 35.52 19.02 1.34
CA ASP A 3 34.13 18.59 1.57
C ASP A 3 33.06 19.44 0.86
N ALA A 4 33.39 20.66 0.43
CA ALA A 4 32.44 21.53 -0.28
C ALA A 4 32.09 21.06 -1.71
N ASN A 5 32.88 20.14 -2.28
CA ASN A 5 32.68 19.64 -3.65
C ASN A 5 31.87 18.35 -3.73
N ASN A 6 31.63 17.68 -2.60
CA ASN A 6 30.81 16.48 -2.52
C ASN A 6 29.52 16.81 -1.77
N GLY A 7 28.36 16.57 -2.39
CA GLY A 7 27.07 16.74 -1.75
C GLY A 7 26.90 15.88 -0.49
N SER A 8 26.02 16.29 0.42
CA SER A 8 25.77 15.59 1.69
C SER A 8 24.91 14.32 1.47
N LYS A 9 25.53 13.17 1.61
CA LYS A 9 24.82 11.87 1.58
C LYS A 9 23.78 11.79 2.71
N LEU A 10 24.10 12.31 3.90
CA LEU A 10 23.16 12.30 5.03
C LEU A 10 21.90 13.10 4.70
N TYR A 11 22.05 14.28 4.10
CA TYR A 11 20.92 15.09 3.68
C TYR A 11 20.04 14.36 2.66
N LEU A 12 20.66 13.75 1.63
CA LEU A 12 19.96 12.98 0.62
C LEU A 12 19.19 11.81 1.25
N TYR A 13 19.82 11.00 2.09
CA TYR A 13 19.16 9.86 2.72
C TYR A 13 18.05 10.29 3.66
N SER A 14 18.21 11.39 4.42
CA SER A 14 17.17 11.89 5.31
C SER A 14 15.90 12.29 4.55
N ILE A 15 16.03 13.07 3.47
CA ILE A 15 14.86 13.50 2.69
C ILE A 15 14.23 12.33 1.90
N THR A 16 15.02 11.38 1.44
CA THR A 16 14.53 10.18 0.75
C THR A 16 13.78 9.27 1.72
N THR A 17 14.29 9.07 2.94
CA THR A 17 13.61 8.28 3.97
C THR A 17 12.22 8.85 4.29
N VAL A 18 12.10 10.19 4.39
CA VAL A 18 10.78 10.80 4.58
C VAL A 18 9.85 10.51 3.39
N ALA A 19 10.34 10.59 2.15
CA ALA A 19 9.52 10.27 0.97
C ALA A 19 9.09 8.78 0.96
N ILE A 20 9.96 7.87 1.40
CA ILE A 20 9.71 6.42 1.49
C ILE A 20 8.60 6.11 2.52
N LEU A 21 8.40 6.94 3.56
CA LEU A 21 7.30 6.75 4.51
C LEU A 21 5.92 6.79 3.84
N GLY A 22 5.77 7.51 2.72
CA GLY A 22 4.54 7.45 1.93
C GLY A 22 4.28 6.07 1.31
N GLY A 23 5.35 5.36 0.90
CA GLY A 23 5.27 3.96 0.50
C GLY A 23 4.91 3.03 1.67
N LEU A 24 5.49 3.26 2.85
CA LEU A 24 5.15 2.51 4.06
C LEU A 24 3.66 2.67 4.40
N LEU A 25 3.12 3.89 4.35
CA LEU A 25 1.69 4.15 4.59
C LEU A 25 0.80 3.49 3.55
N PHE A 26 1.22 3.46 2.28
CA PHE A 26 0.52 2.68 1.26
C PHE A 26 0.37 1.21 1.68
N GLY A 27 1.48 0.57 2.09
CA GLY A 27 1.46 -0.82 2.54
C GLY A 27 0.60 -1.01 3.79
N TYR A 28 0.67 -0.07 4.73
CA TYR A 28 -0.08 -0.08 5.97
C TYR A 28 -1.60 -0.02 5.72
N ASP A 29 -2.08 1.00 5.00
CA ASP A 29 -3.51 1.18 4.69
C ASP A 29 -4.08 0.01 3.88
N THR A 30 -3.28 -0.52 2.94
CA THR A 30 -3.71 -1.66 2.12
C THR A 30 -3.93 -2.92 2.96
N ALA A 31 -3.08 -3.18 3.95
CA ALA A 31 -3.09 -4.43 4.69
C ALA A 31 -3.82 -4.36 6.04
N VAL A 32 -4.18 -3.17 6.54
CA VAL A 32 -4.87 -2.99 7.83
C VAL A 32 -6.19 -3.75 7.89
N ILE A 33 -6.91 -3.81 6.78
CA ILE A 33 -8.19 -4.51 6.68
C ILE A 33 -8.10 -5.99 7.06
N SER A 34 -6.95 -6.64 6.83
CA SER A 34 -6.79 -8.08 7.05
C SER A 34 -7.04 -8.49 8.51
N GLY A 35 -6.66 -7.66 9.47
CA GLY A 35 -6.94 -7.92 10.88
C GLY A 35 -8.34 -7.51 11.30
N ALA A 36 -8.89 -6.50 10.67
CA ALA A 36 -10.15 -5.88 11.06
C ALA A 36 -11.38 -6.54 10.43
N GLU A 37 -11.23 -7.28 9.30
CA GLU A 37 -12.32 -7.68 8.43
C GLU A 37 -13.40 -8.54 9.13
N LYS A 38 -13.01 -9.46 10.01
CA LYS A 38 -13.97 -10.31 10.74
C LYS A 38 -14.78 -9.54 11.77
N GLY A 39 -14.12 -8.68 12.54
CA GLY A 39 -14.79 -7.82 13.51
C GLY A 39 -15.76 -6.87 12.83
N LEU A 40 -15.32 -6.27 11.69
CA LEU A 40 -16.13 -5.38 10.88
C LEU A 40 -17.34 -6.09 10.25
N GLU A 41 -17.15 -7.32 9.69
CA GLU A 41 -18.24 -8.13 9.16
C GLU A 41 -19.27 -8.42 10.24
N ALA A 42 -18.83 -8.91 11.40
CA ALA A 42 -19.72 -9.22 12.51
C ALA A 42 -20.46 -7.98 13.04
N PHE A 43 -19.79 -6.82 13.08
CA PHE A 43 -20.41 -5.57 13.50
C PHE A 43 -21.57 -5.17 12.58
N PHE A 44 -21.37 -5.14 11.27
CA PHE A 44 -22.44 -4.76 10.34
C PHE A 44 -23.50 -5.84 10.12
N LEU A 45 -23.21 -7.12 10.42
CA LEU A 45 -24.21 -8.18 10.44
C LEU A 45 -25.28 -7.98 11.56
N MET A 46 -24.98 -7.17 12.58
CA MET A 46 -25.94 -6.80 13.64
C MET A 46 -26.89 -5.67 13.22
N ALA A 47 -26.73 -5.07 12.06
CA ALA A 47 -27.61 -4.02 11.56
C ALA A 47 -29.04 -4.53 11.39
N THR A 48 -30.03 -3.71 11.80
CA THR A 48 -31.46 -4.06 11.76
C THR A 48 -32.19 -3.38 10.61
N ASP A 49 -31.61 -2.35 10.01
CA ASP A 49 -32.19 -1.52 8.95
C ASP A 49 -31.86 -2.02 7.53
N PHE A 50 -30.87 -2.90 7.39
CA PHE A 50 -30.50 -3.51 6.12
C PHE A 50 -29.90 -4.91 6.34
N GLN A 51 -29.86 -5.70 5.27
CA GLN A 51 -29.21 -7.00 5.28
C GLN A 51 -27.76 -6.87 4.76
N TYR A 52 -26.79 -7.05 5.66
CA TYR A 52 -25.37 -7.07 5.28
C TYR A 52 -25.00 -8.42 4.71
N ASP A 53 -24.63 -8.48 3.44
CA ASP A 53 -24.27 -9.69 2.74
C ASP A 53 -22.77 -9.73 2.35
N LYS A 54 -22.35 -10.85 1.74
CA LYS A 54 -20.97 -11.03 1.32
C LYS A 54 -20.53 -10.03 0.24
N VAL A 55 -21.47 -9.57 -0.59
CA VAL A 55 -21.17 -8.58 -1.65
C VAL A 55 -20.89 -7.23 -1.00
N MET A 56 -21.72 -6.81 -0.05
CA MET A 56 -21.48 -5.59 0.73
C MET A 56 -20.16 -5.66 1.49
N HIS A 57 -19.85 -6.82 2.11
CA HIS A 57 -18.58 -7.02 2.80
C HIS A 57 -17.39 -6.91 1.84
N GLY A 58 -17.49 -7.49 0.64
CA GLY A 58 -16.48 -7.37 -0.42
C GLY A 58 -16.28 -5.92 -0.88
N ILE A 59 -17.38 -5.16 -1.07
CA ILE A 59 -17.32 -3.74 -1.41
C ILE A 59 -16.65 -2.95 -0.29
N THR A 60 -17.03 -3.20 0.96
CA THR A 60 -16.47 -2.52 2.14
C THR A 60 -14.97 -2.79 2.25
N SER A 61 -14.54 -4.04 2.10
CA SER A 61 -13.14 -4.43 2.17
C SER A 61 -12.30 -3.82 1.02
N SER A 62 -12.91 -3.62 -0.15
CA SER A 62 -12.24 -3.07 -1.33
C SER A 62 -12.48 -1.58 -1.58
N SER A 63 -13.24 -0.90 -0.72
CA SER A 63 -13.61 0.52 -0.92
C SER A 63 -12.41 1.45 -1.07
N ALA A 64 -11.31 1.20 -0.37
CA ALA A 64 -10.06 1.95 -0.53
C ALA A 64 -9.48 1.85 -1.96
N LEU A 65 -9.67 0.73 -2.68
CA LEU A 65 -9.18 0.58 -4.05
C LEU A 65 -9.88 1.54 -5.02
N ILE A 66 -11.16 1.86 -4.79
CA ILE A 66 -11.88 2.87 -5.58
C ILE A 66 -11.18 4.22 -5.42
N GLY A 67 -10.83 4.57 -4.17
CA GLY A 67 -10.06 5.77 -3.87
C GLY A 67 -8.67 5.75 -4.54
N CYS A 68 -7.97 4.60 -4.54
CA CYS A 68 -6.67 4.45 -5.19
C CYS A 68 -6.72 4.78 -6.69
N VAL A 69 -7.75 4.34 -7.39
CA VAL A 69 -7.94 4.66 -8.82
C VAL A 69 -8.11 6.16 -9.02
N ILE A 70 -8.95 6.81 -8.21
CA ILE A 70 -9.18 8.25 -8.27
C ILE A 70 -7.89 9.02 -7.95
N GLY A 71 -7.21 8.67 -6.85
CA GLY A 71 -5.96 9.29 -6.43
C GLY A 71 -4.83 9.14 -7.44
N GLY A 72 -4.69 7.94 -8.02
CA GLY A 72 -3.73 7.65 -9.07
C GLY A 72 -3.98 8.47 -10.33
N ALA A 73 -5.24 8.54 -10.80
CA ALA A 73 -5.63 9.33 -11.96
C ALA A 73 -5.37 10.83 -11.77
N LEU A 74 -5.61 11.36 -10.57
CA LEU A 74 -5.41 12.76 -10.23
C LEU A 74 -3.97 13.10 -9.82
N SER A 75 -3.11 12.12 -9.63
CA SER A 75 -1.74 12.31 -9.13
C SER A 75 -0.91 13.25 -9.99
N GLY A 76 -0.98 13.12 -11.31
CA GLY A 76 -0.29 13.98 -12.26
C GLY A 76 -0.75 15.45 -12.18
N PHE A 77 -2.05 15.68 -12.01
CA PHE A 77 -2.63 17.00 -11.84
C PHE A 77 -2.13 17.67 -10.54
N PHE A 78 -2.20 16.97 -9.42
CA PHE A 78 -1.72 17.51 -8.14
C PHE A 78 -0.20 17.70 -8.14
N ALA A 79 0.57 16.74 -8.67
CA ALA A 79 2.02 16.85 -8.74
C ALA A 79 2.49 18.03 -9.60
N SER A 80 1.77 18.38 -10.69
CA SER A 80 2.10 19.52 -11.53
C SER A 80 1.69 20.86 -10.90
N ARG A 81 0.49 20.93 -10.28
CA ARG A 81 -0.05 22.18 -9.71
C ARG A 81 0.53 22.52 -8.33
N LEU A 82 0.52 21.56 -7.40
CA LEU A 82 0.96 21.77 -6.01
C LEU A 82 2.45 21.49 -5.82
N GLY A 83 3.05 20.71 -6.75
CA GLY A 83 4.39 20.16 -6.61
C GLY A 83 4.41 18.89 -5.74
N ARG A 84 5.44 18.07 -5.92
CA ARG A 84 5.55 16.72 -5.33
C ARG A 84 5.40 16.73 -3.81
N ARG A 85 6.11 17.61 -3.10
CA ARG A 85 6.06 17.73 -1.64
C ARG A 85 4.66 18.05 -1.11
N ASN A 86 3.97 19.03 -1.72
CA ASN A 86 2.65 19.42 -1.23
C ASN A 86 1.59 18.38 -1.59
N SER A 87 1.77 17.65 -2.69
CA SER A 87 0.91 16.50 -3.02
C SER A 87 1.07 15.38 -2.00
N LEU A 88 2.31 15.12 -1.51
CA LEU A 88 2.54 14.16 -0.43
C LEU A 88 1.94 14.64 0.91
N ARG A 89 1.97 15.95 1.20
CA ARG A 89 1.27 16.52 2.37
C ARG A 89 -0.24 16.32 2.27
N LEU A 90 -0.82 16.55 1.08
CA LEU A 90 -2.23 16.26 0.86
C LEU A 90 -2.53 14.77 1.11
N ALA A 91 -1.70 13.88 0.58
CA ALA A 91 -1.83 12.44 0.83
C ALA A 91 -1.78 12.10 2.34
N SER A 92 -0.83 12.70 3.09
CA SER A 92 -0.73 12.46 4.54
C SER A 92 -1.96 12.93 5.32
N VAL A 93 -2.57 14.05 4.91
CA VAL A 93 -3.83 14.54 5.50
C VAL A 93 -4.98 13.58 5.20
N LEU A 94 -5.06 13.06 3.96
CA LEU A 94 -6.09 12.09 3.57
C LEU A 94 -5.95 10.77 4.33
N PHE A 95 -4.73 10.24 4.50
CA PHE A 95 -4.47 9.09 5.36
C PHE A 95 -4.90 9.33 6.80
N PHE A 96 -4.52 10.46 7.38
CA PHE A 96 -4.86 10.80 8.75
C PHE A 96 -6.37 10.91 8.97
N LEU A 97 -7.09 11.59 8.06
CA LEU A 97 -8.54 11.71 8.12
C LEU A 97 -9.25 10.36 7.91
N SER A 98 -8.72 9.51 7.01
CA SER A 98 -9.23 8.16 6.82
C SER A 98 -9.09 7.31 8.09
N ALA A 99 -7.90 7.33 8.70
CA ALA A 99 -7.63 6.59 9.92
C ALA A 99 -8.56 7.01 11.07
N LEU A 100 -8.70 8.32 11.30
CA LEU A 100 -9.59 8.85 12.34
C LEU A 100 -11.06 8.55 12.03
N GLY A 101 -11.49 8.75 10.77
CA GLY A 101 -12.87 8.50 10.38
C GLY A 101 -13.22 7.01 10.39
N SER A 102 -12.27 6.12 10.07
CA SER A 102 -12.47 4.67 10.20
C SER A 102 -12.41 4.19 11.64
N TYR A 103 -11.64 4.85 12.51
CA TYR A 103 -11.62 4.59 13.96
C TYR A 103 -12.95 4.94 14.61
N TYR A 104 -13.51 6.10 14.28
CA TYR A 104 -14.76 6.61 14.85
C TYR A 104 -15.70 7.12 13.75
N PRO A 105 -16.29 6.22 12.94
CA PRO A 105 -17.14 6.61 11.81
C PRO A 105 -18.46 7.26 12.26
N GLU A 106 -18.84 7.12 13.52
CA GLU A 106 -20.01 7.76 14.14
C GLU A 106 -19.82 9.24 14.46
N PHE A 107 -18.61 9.77 14.29
CA PHE A 107 -18.27 11.14 14.70
C PHE A 107 -19.28 12.18 14.20
N LEU A 108 -19.90 12.91 15.11
CA LEU A 108 -20.88 13.99 14.95
C LEU A 108 -22.32 13.58 14.58
N PHE A 109 -22.58 12.38 14.01
CA PHE A 109 -23.87 12.12 13.38
C PHE A 109 -24.61 10.86 13.86
N PHE A 110 -23.90 9.90 14.47
CA PHE A 110 -24.44 8.58 14.77
C PHE A 110 -24.19 8.18 16.22
N ASN A 111 -25.02 7.26 16.73
CA ASN A 111 -24.81 6.64 18.03
C ASN A 111 -23.66 5.64 17.98
N TYR A 112 -22.81 5.64 18.99
CA TYR A 112 -21.68 4.73 19.07
C TYR A 112 -22.14 3.28 19.23
N GLY A 113 -21.58 2.39 18.39
CA GLY A 113 -21.81 0.95 18.46
C GLY A 113 -23.14 0.47 17.86
N GLU A 114 -23.90 1.35 17.21
CA GLU A 114 -25.15 1.01 16.51
C GLU A 114 -24.91 0.91 15.00
N PRO A 115 -24.77 -0.32 14.42
CA PRO A 115 -24.58 -0.48 12.99
C PRO A 115 -25.86 -0.13 12.23
N ASN A 116 -25.73 0.71 11.21
CA ASN A 116 -26.78 1.06 10.26
C ASN A 116 -26.19 1.33 8.87
N MET A 117 -27.06 1.46 7.85
CA MET A 117 -26.64 1.67 6.46
C MET A 117 -25.86 2.99 6.28
N GLU A 118 -26.28 4.05 6.96
CA GLU A 118 -25.63 5.35 6.85
C GLU A 118 -24.22 5.32 7.43
N LEU A 119 -24.02 4.61 8.54
CA LEU A 119 -22.71 4.39 9.15
C LEU A 119 -21.80 3.59 8.23
N LEU A 120 -22.32 2.56 7.54
CA LEU A 120 -21.59 1.78 6.56
C LEU A 120 -21.10 2.66 5.39
N ILE A 121 -21.99 3.54 4.89
CA ILE A 121 -21.63 4.51 3.83
C ILE A 121 -20.57 5.47 4.33
N ALA A 122 -20.71 6.02 5.54
CA ALA A 122 -19.71 6.93 6.13
C ALA A 122 -18.35 6.25 6.27
N PHE A 123 -18.31 5.02 6.81
CA PHE A 123 -17.08 4.23 6.90
C PHE A 123 -16.42 4.02 5.52
N ASN A 124 -17.22 3.59 4.53
CA ASN A 124 -16.71 3.39 3.17
C ASN A 124 -16.18 4.69 2.55
N LEU A 125 -16.79 5.84 2.80
CA LEU A 125 -16.30 7.14 2.34
C LEU A 125 -14.95 7.50 2.97
N TYR A 126 -14.75 7.24 4.26
CA TYR A 126 -13.45 7.41 4.89
C TYR A 126 -12.39 6.49 4.28
N ARG A 127 -12.74 5.24 3.98
CA ARG A 127 -11.84 4.31 3.28
C ARG A 127 -11.49 4.79 1.86
N VAL A 128 -12.46 5.33 1.12
CA VAL A 128 -12.22 5.95 -0.19
C VAL A 128 -11.26 7.14 -0.07
N LEU A 129 -11.41 7.99 0.96
CA LEU A 129 -10.48 9.10 1.22
C LEU A 129 -9.06 8.61 1.46
N GLY A 130 -8.87 7.56 2.27
CA GLY A 130 -7.57 6.92 2.47
C GLY A 130 -6.99 6.39 1.15
N GLY A 131 -7.82 5.71 0.38
CA GLY A 131 -7.46 5.23 -0.94
C GLY A 131 -6.97 6.33 -1.89
N ILE A 132 -7.61 7.51 -1.89
CA ILE A 132 -7.13 8.67 -2.67
C ILE A 132 -5.71 9.05 -2.21
N GLY A 133 -5.45 9.04 -0.88
CA GLY A 133 -4.11 9.24 -0.32
C GLY A 133 -3.11 8.20 -0.81
N VAL A 134 -3.50 6.91 -0.83
CA VAL A 134 -2.70 5.79 -1.36
C VAL A 134 -2.37 6.03 -2.83
N GLY A 135 -3.37 6.34 -3.67
CA GLY A 135 -3.17 6.58 -5.10
C GLY A 135 -2.23 7.76 -5.38
N LEU A 136 -2.36 8.85 -4.61
CA LEU A 136 -1.44 9.99 -4.69
C LEU A 136 -0.02 9.59 -4.26
N ALA A 137 0.14 8.94 -3.13
CA ALA A 137 1.44 8.58 -2.59
C ALA A 137 2.16 7.58 -3.50
N SER A 138 1.46 6.58 -4.04
CA SER A 138 2.04 5.54 -4.92
C SER A 138 2.70 6.12 -6.17
N ALA A 139 2.14 7.18 -6.74
CA ALA A 139 2.70 7.85 -7.91
C ALA A 139 3.76 8.91 -7.53
N VAL A 140 3.50 9.70 -6.48
CA VAL A 140 4.30 10.89 -6.17
C VAL A 140 5.55 10.56 -5.36
N CYS A 141 5.55 9.51 -4.50
CA CYS A 141 6.75 9.12 -3.74
C CYS A 141 7.91 8.71 -4.65
N PRO A 142 7.76 7.75 -5.58
CA PRO A 142 8.86 7.39 -6.47
C PRO A 142 9.25 8.55 -7.39
N MET A 143 8.30 9.38 -7.82
CA MET A 143 8.59 10.59 -8.61
C MET A 143 9.44 11.58 -7.81
N TYR A 144 9.12 11.84 -6.54
CA TYR A 144 9.89 12.71 -5.66
C TYR A 144 11.32 12.20 -5.49
N ILE A 145 11.46 10.89 -5.20
CA ILE A 145 12.77 10.24 -5.04
C ILE A 145 13.59 10.33 -6.33
N ALA A 146 12.99 10.03 -7.48
CA ALA A 146 13.68 10.06 -8.78
C ALA A 146 14.14 11.46 -9.19
N GLU A 147 13.43 12.53 -8.78
CA GLU A 147 13.81 13.92 -9.08
C GLU A 147 14.90 14.49 -8.17
N ILE A 148 15.12 13.90 -6.99
CA ILE A 148 16.14 14.35 -6.02
C ILE A 148 17.39 13.48 -6.10
N ALA A 149 17.24 12.18 -6.37
CA ALA A 149 18.33 11.22 -6.35
C ALA A 149 19.35 11.46 -7.48
N PRO A 150 20.66 11.41 -7.17
CA PRO A 150 21.71 11.35 -8.18
C PRO A 150 21.52 10.13 -9.11
N SER A 151 21.88 10.29 -10.39
CA SER A 151 21.65 9.28 -11.43
C SER A 151 22.22 7.90 -11.11
N ASN A 152 23.39 7.83 -10.45
CA ASN A 152 24.09 6.59 -10.14
C ASN A 152 23.42 5.72 -9.05
N ILE A 153 22.55 6.28 -8.20
CA ILE A 153 21.85 5.55 -7.11
C ILE A 153 20.34 5.71 -7.19
N ARG A 154 19.81 6.40 -8.21
CA ARG A 154 18.38 6.68 -8.37
C ARG A 154 17.54 5.41 -8.37
N GLY A 155 17.93 4.40 -9.15
CA GLY A 155 17.22 3.12 -9.23
C GLY A 155 17.12 2.45 -7.86
N THR A 156 18.22 2.37 -7.12
CA THR A 156 18.25 1.81 -5.77
C THR A 156 17.31 2.54 -4.82
N LEU A 157 17.34 3.88 -4.81
CA LEU A 157 16.49 4.67 -3.92
C LEU A 157 15.00 4.57 -4.28
N VAL A 158 14.65 4.47 -5.56
CA VAL A 158 13.28 4.21 -6.00
C VAL A 158 12.83 2.81 -5.60
N SER A 159 13.70 1.80 -5.70
CA SER A 159 13.39 0.43 -5.25
C SER A 159 13.16 0.34 -3.74
N CYS A 160 13.78 1.22 -2.94
CA CYS A 160 13.50 1.32 -1.51
C CYS A 160 12.03 1.70 -1.21
N ASN A 161 11.36 2.41 -2.12
CA ASN A 161 9.93 2.69 -1.96
C ASN A 161 9.09 1.41 -2.04
N GLN A 162 9.40 0.50 -2.96
CA GLN A 162 8.72 -0.80 -3.04
C GLN A 162 8.98 -1.65 -1.79
N PHE A 163 10.21 -1.69 -1.32
CA PHE A 163 10.54 -2.35 -0.05
C PHE A 163 9.72 -1.77 1.11
N ALA A 164 9.58 -0.44 1.19
CA ALA A 164 8.81 0.21 2.24
C ALA A 164 7.32 -0.15 2.22
N ILE A 165 6.73 -0.35 1.03
CA ILE A 165 5.34 -0.83 0.91
C ILE A 165 5.20 -2.19 1.60
N ILE A 166 6.06 -3.16 1.27
CA ILE A 166 5.99 -4.50 1.85
C ILE A 166 6.33 -4.48 3.35
N PHE A 167 7.27 -3.63 3.75
CA PHE A 167 7.59 -3.43 5.16
C PHE A 167 6.41 -2.83 5.93
N GLY A 168 5.67 -1.86 5.33
CA GLY A 168 4.44 -1.30 5.89
C GLY A 168 3.36 -2.36 6.10
N MET A 169 3.20 -3.29 5.16
CA MET A 169 2.30 -4.44 5.31
C MET A 169 2.71 -5.32 6.51
N LEU A 170 4.00 -5.65 6.66
CA LEU A 170 4.46 -6.42 7.80
C LEU A 170 4.21 -5.68 9.12
N VAL A 171 4.49 -4.38 9.17
CA VAL A 171 4.27 -3.57 10.38
C VAL A 171 2.81 -3.63 10.80
N VAL A 172 1.86 -3.43 9.87
CA VAL A 172 0.44 -3.47 10.21
C VAL A 172 -0.05 -4.88 10.57
N TYR A 173 0.46 -5.93 9.95
CA TYR A 173 0.15 -7.30 10.38
C TYR A 173 0.56 -7.54 11.84
N PHE A 174 1.75 -7.05 12.21
CA PHE A 174 2.22 -7.14 13.57
C PHE A 174 1.41 -6.26 14.54
N VAL A 175 1.07 -5.04 14.13
CA VAL A 175 0.20 -4.13 14.92
C VAL A 175 -1.19 -4.74 15.11
N ASN A 176 -1.81 -5.30 14.07
CA ASN A 176 -3.09 -5.98 14.16
C ASN A 176 -3.03 -7.18 15.12
N PHE A 177 -1.93 -7.97 15.04
CA PHE A 177 -1.69 -9.08 15.96
C PHE A 177 -1.57 -8.61 17.41
N LEU A 178 -0.84 -7.53 17.67
CA LEU A 178 -0.71 -6.96 19.01
C LEU A 178 -2.02 -6.37 19.54
N ILE A 179 -2.77 -5.66 18.68
CA ILE A 179 -4.09 -5.11 19.06
C ILE A 179 -5.06 -6.23 19.39
N MET A 180 -5.05 -7.31 18.61
CA MET A 180 -5.89 -8.47 18.89
C MET A 180 -5.52 -9.14 20.21
N GLY A 181 -4.23 -9.28 20.52
CA GLY A 181 -3.73 -9.86 21.77
C GLY A 181 -4.38 -11.19 22.08
N ASP A 182 -4.92 -11.32 23.29
CA ASP A 182 -5.64 -12.52 23.77
C ASP A 182 -7.13 -12.52 23.38
N HIS A 183 -7.60 -11.49 22.68
CA HIS A 183 -8.99 -11.43 22.23
C HIS A 183 -9.22 -12.41 21.07
N THR A 184 -10.41 -13.02 21.05
CA THR A 184 -10.79 -13.96 20.00
C THR A 184 -11.55 -13.25 18.87
N ASN A 185 -11.38 -13.76 17.64
CA ASN A 185 -12.22 -13.37 16.53
C ASN A 185 -13.65 -13.93 16.69
N PRO A 186 -14.66 -13.20 16.22
CA PRO A 186 -16.03 -13.73 16.21
C PRO A 186 -16.11 -14.96 15.30
N ILE A 187 -16.84 -15.96 15.77
CA ILE A 187 -17.22 -17.13 14.97
C ILE A 187 -18.51 -16.74 14.25
N ILE A 188 -18.43 -16.61 12.93
CA ILE A 188 -19.60 -16.33 12.10
C ILE A 188 -20.12 -17.67 11.60
N ASP A 189 -21.08 -18.26 12.34
CA ASP A 189 -21.72 -19.50 11.95
C ASP A 189 -22.78 -19.25 10.87
N LYS A 190 -22.76 -20.07 9.84
CA LYS A 190 -23.85 -20.17 8.88
C LYS A 190 -24.91 -21.10 9.48
N SER A 191 -26.11 -20.58 9.74
CA SER A 191 -27.26 -21.45 9.96
C SER A 191 -27.54 -22.31 8.72
N ALA A 192 -28.28 -23.40 8.90
CA ALA A 192 -28.70 -24.29 7.78
C ALA A 192 -29.45 -23.52 6.65
N GLU A 193 -29.99 -22.35 6.94
CA GLU A 193 -30.70 -21.45 6.01
C GLU A 193 -29.80 -20.34 5.43
N GLY A 194 -28.47 -20.36 5.70
CA GLY A 194 -27.53 -19.35 5.21
C GLY A 194 -27.54 -18.02 5.98
N ILE A 195 -28.36 -17.90 7.04
CA ILE A 195 -28.42 -16.74 7.92
C ILE A 195 -27.27 -16.83 8.91
N LEU A 196 -26.43 -15.80 8.97
CA LEU A 196 -25.34 -15.73 9.93
C LEU A 196 -25.89 -15.35 11.29
N SER A 197 -25.73 -16.20 12.31
CA SER A 197 -26.15 -15.87 13.67
C SER A 197 -25.03 -15.15 14.40
N VAL A 198 -25.28 -13.90 14.77
CA VAL A 198 -24.28 -13.00 15.38
C VAL A 198 -24.56 -12.81 16.89
N ASN A 199 -25.63 -13.40 17.43
CA ASN A 199 -26.07 -13.13 18.80
C ASN A 199 -25.04 -13.40 19.90
N ALA A 200 -24.07 -14.26 19.67
CA ALA A 200 -22.97 -14.53 20.61
C ALA A 200 -21.76 -13.58 20.43
N ALA A 201 -21.71 -12.81 19.34
CA ALA A 201 -20.59 -11.96 18.97
C ALA A 201 -20.79 -10.48 19.34
N SER A 202 -22.02 -10.07 19.70
CA SER A 202 -22.37 -8.65 19.94
C SER A 202 -21.54 -7.99 21.03
N ASP A 203 -21.17 -8.72 22.07
CA ASP A 203 -20.42 -8.20 23.22
C ASP A 203 -18.90 -8.41 23.13
N MET A 204 -18.43 -9.02 22.02
CA MET A 204 -16.99 -9.26 21.84
C MET A 204 -16.25 -7.94 21.57
N TRP A 205 -15.14 -7.74 22.26
CA TRP A 205 -14.29 -6.57 22.08
C TRP A 205 -13.81 -6.42 20.61
N SER A 206 -13.49 -7.52 19.94
CA SER A 206 -13.08 -7.53 18.54
C SER A 206 -14.16 -7.01 17.58
N VAL A 207 -15.44 -7.20 17.92
CA VAL A 207 -16.60 -6.76 17.15
C VAL A 207 -16.90 -5.27 17.38
N GLN A 208 -16.91 -4.83 18.65
CA GLN A 208 -17.27 -3.47 18.98
C GLN A 208 -16.12 -2.47 18.84
N THR A 209 -14.89 -2.91 19.12
CA THR A 209 -13.78 -1.99 19.35
C THR A 209 -12.52 -2.37 18.57
N GLY A 210 -12.20 -3.65 18.45
CA GLY A 210 -10.91 -4.12 17.93
C GLY A 210 -10.59 -3.60 16.52
N TRP A 211 -11.52 -3.75 15.57
CA TRP A 211 -11.32 -3.26 14.21
C TRP A 211 -11.11 -1.74 14.13
N ARG A 212 -11.72 -0.98 15.04
CA ARG A 212 -11.57 0.48 15.12
C ARG A 212 -10.14 0.85 15.48
N TYR A 213 -9.56 0.21 16.49
CA TYR A 213 -8.17 0.42 16.88
C TYR A 213 -7.18 0.03 15.77
N MET A 214 -7.48 -1.04 15.02
CA MET A 214 -6.65 -1.44 13.89
C MET A 214 -6.61 -0.35 12.82
N PHE A 215 -7.75 0.19 12.38
CA PHE A 215 -7.78 1.32 11.44
C PHE A 215 -7.19 2.60 12.05
N GLY A 216 -7.52 2.90 13.31
CA GLY A 216 -7.05 4.09 14.01
C GLY A 216 -5.53 4.12 14.22
N SER A 217 -4.87 2.96 14.27
CA SER A 217 -3.42 2.85 14.44
C SER A 217 -2.63 3.52 13.32
N GLU A 218 -3.19 3.63 12.13
CA GLU A 218 -2.60 4.32 10.99
C GLU A 218 -2.47 5.84 11.22
N ALA A 219 -3.28 6.42 12.10
CA ALA A 219 -3.23 7.86 12.36
C ALA A 219 -1.85 8.33 12.84
N PHE A 220 -1.15 7.51 13.64
CA PHE A 220 0.18 7.84 14.13
C PHE A 220 1.23 7.94 13.00
N PRO A 221 1.47 6.93 12.17
CA PRO A 221 2.43 7.05 11.08
C PRO A 221 2.02 8.08 10.02
N ALA A 222 0.71 8.30 9.79
CA ALA A 222 0.21 9.33 8.88
C ALA A 222 0.53 10.75 9.39
N ALA A 223 0.31 11.03 10.68
CA ALA A 223 0.66 12.29 11.32
C ALA A 223 2.18 12.53 11.30
N LEU A 224 2.97 11.50 11.63
CA LEU A 224 4.44 11.57 11.58
C LEU A 224 4.93 11.89 10.17
N PHE A 225 4.40 11.22 9.15
CA PHE A 225 4.73 11.50 7.75
C PHE A 225 4.41 12.95 7.38
N GLY A 226 3.19 13.42 7.69
CA GLY A 226 2.78 14.80 7.45
C GLY A 226 3.71 15.81 8.13
N PHE A 227 4.07 15.58 9.39
CA PHE A 227 5.00 16.43 10.14
C PHE A 227 6.40 16.45 9.50
N LEU A 228 6.95 15.30 9.17
CA LEU A 228 8.28 15.22 8.56
C LEU A 228 8.36 15.88 7.18
N LEU A 229 7.27 15.89 6.43
CA LEU A 229 7.19 16.59 5.14
C LEU A 229 7.35 18.13 5.24
N PHE A 230 7.27 18.73 6.44
CA PHE A 230 7.59 20.14 6.61
C PHE A 230 9.09 20.42 6.46
N PHE A 231 9.93 19.45 6.80
CA PHE A 231 11.39 19.57 6.75
C PHE A 231 11.99 19.16 5.39
N VAL A 232 11.19 18.59 4.51
CA VAL A 232 11.62 18.10 3.20
C VAL A 232 11.51 19.23 2.16
N PRO A 233 12.50 19.44 1.27
CA PRO A 233 12.46 20.49 0.26
C PRO A 233 11.47 20.16 -0.87
N LYS A 234 11.11 21.17 -1.67
CA LYS A 234 10.48 20.95 -2.98
C LYS A 234 11.52 20.35 -3.94
N THR A 235 11.09 19.58 -4.92
CA THR A 235 12.03 19.00 -5.91
C THR A 235 12.62 20.08 -6.82
N PRO A 236 13.91 19.94 -7.20
CA PRO A 236 14.57 20.89 -8.11
C PRO A 236 13.83 21.08 -9.43
N ARG A 237 13.31 19.98 -10.00
CA ARG A 237 12.55 20.03 -11.26
C ARG A 237 11.27 20.87 -11.15
N TYR A 238 10.53 20.72 -10.04
CA TYR A 238 9.35 21.54 -9.79
C TYR A 238 9.71 23.02 -9.58
N LEU A 239 10.81 23.30 -8.85
CA LEU A 239 11.27 24.68 -8.61
C LEU A 239 11.64 25.40 -9.90
N VAL A 240 12.29 24.72 -10.86
CA VAL A 240 12.56 25.27 -12.19
C VAL A 240 11.26 25.56 -12.95
N LEU A 241 10.26 24.68 -12.90
CA LEU A 241 8.97 24.90 -13.54
C LEU A 241 8.22 26.13 -13.00
N VAL A 242 8.44 26.50 -11.73
CA VAL A 242 7.85 27.69 -11.10
C VAL A 242 8.82 28.88 -11.04
N HIS A 243 9.87 28.86 -11.86
CA HIS A 243 10.87 29.93 -11.99
C HIS A 243 11.62 30.29 -10.69
N GLN A 244 11.86 29.32 -9.80
CA GLN A 244 12.64 29.49 -8.57
C GLN A 244 14.02 28.81 -8.69
N ASP A 245 14.80 29.22 -9.67
CA ASP A 245 16.07 28.58 -10.06
C ASP A 245 17.12 28.61 -8.95
N GLU A 246 17.22 29.71 -8.19
CA GLU A 246 18.17 29.84 -7.08
C GLU A 246 17.92 28.78 -5.98
N LYS A 247 16.64 28.55 -5.65
CA LYS A 247 16.29 27.49 -4.69
C LYS A 247 16.54 26.11 -5.24
N ALA A 248 16.30 25.89 -6.54
CA ALA A 248 16.63 24.63 -7.21
C ALA A 248 18.12 24.36 -7.14
N TYR A 249 18.95 25.36 -7.44
CA TYR A 249 20.41 25.27 -7.34
C TYR A 249 20.87 24.93 -5.93
N SER A 250 20.38 25.64 -4.91
CA SER A 250 20.77 25.39 -3.50
C SER A 250 20.46 23.95 -3.05
N ILE A 251 19.35 23.36 -3.51
CA ILE A 251 19.02 21.95 -3.19
C ILE A 251 19.96 20.99 -3.94
N LEU A 252 20.20 21.23 -5.24
CA LEU A 252 21.11 20.43 -6.04
C LEU A 252 22.53 20.48 -5.50
N GLU A 253 22.99 21.65 -5.04
CA GLU A 253 24.29 21.83 -4.43
C GLU A 253 24.44 21.01 -3.14
N LYS A 254 23.43 21.02 -2.26
CA LYS A 254 23.42 20.19 -1.04
C LYS A 254 23.47 18.69 -1.34
N VAL A 255 22.83 18.25 -2.42
CA VAL A 255 22.74 16.83 -2.78
C VAL A 255 23.92 16.35 -3.60
N ASN A 256 24.38 17.15 -4.59
CA ASN A 256 25.36 16.72 -5.61
C ASN A 256 26.70 17.46 -5.55
N GLY A 257 26.81 18.52 -4.74
CA GLY A 257 27.95 19.44 -4.74
C GLY A 257 27.85 20.51 -5.83
N ALA A 258 28.61 21.62 -5.68
CA ALA A 258 28.47 22.83 -6.48
C ALA A 258 28.70 22.64 -7.99
N ASN A 259 29.70 21.84 -8.37
CA ASN A 259 30.05 21.64 -9.79
C ASN A 259 28.96 20.89 -10.54
N LYS A 260 28.49 19.75 -9.99
CA LYS A 260 27.42 18.94 -10.57
C LYS A 260 26.05 19.65 -10.53
N ALA A 261 25.81 20.47 -9.52
CA ALA A 261 24.56 21.21 -9.38
C ALA A 261 24.29 22.16 -10.56
N LYS A 262 25.32 22.83 -11.08
CA LYS A 262 25.20 23.72 -12.25
C LYS A 262 24.84 22.94 -13.52
N GLU A 263 25.50 21.81 -13.74
CA GLU A 263 25.27 20.94 -14.87
C GLU A 263 23.84 20.37 -14.86
N ILE A 264 23.42 19.79 -13.74
CA ILE A 264 22.08 19.22 -13.57
C ILE A 264 20.99 20.31 -13.70
N LEU A 265 21.22 21.53 -13.16
CA LEU A 265 20.28 22.64 -13.32
C LEU A 265 20.13 23.04 -14.79
N ALA A 266 21.23 23.10 -15.54
CA ALA A 266 21.20 23.39 -16.97
C ALA A 266 20.45 22.31 -17.76
N GLU A 267 20.67 21.05 -17.45
CA GLU A 267 19.96 19.90 -18.03
C GLU A 267 18.44 19.97 -17.74
N ILE A 268 18.04 20.22 -16.49
CA ILE A 268 16.61 20.36 -16.12
C ILE A 268 15.97 21.53 -16.91
N LYS A 269 16.66 22.66 -17.06
CA LYS A 269 16.17 23.81 -17.83
C LYS A 269 16.04 23.50 -19.31
N ALA A 270 16.96 22.77 -19.90
CA ALA A 270 16.89 22.34 -21.29
C ALA A 270 15.68 21.42 -21.52
N THR A 271 15.58 20.37 -20.70
CA THR A 271 14.47 19.40 -20.78
C THR A 271 13.10 20.03 -20.50
N SER A 272 13.03 21.05 -19.64
CA SER A 272 11.74 21.73 -19.33
C SER A 272 11.23 22.59 -20.48
N LYS A 273 12.07 22.98 -21.44
CA LYS A 273 11.73 23.73 -22.66
C LYS A 273 11.34 22.83 -23.82
N GLU A 274 11.71 21.55 -23.76
CA GLU A 274 11.32 20.60 -24.80
C GLU A 274 9.81 20.37 -24.77
N LYS A 275 9.18 20.37 -25.97
CA LYS A 275 7.77 20.07 -26.09
C LYS A 275 7.52 18.64 -25.62
N THR A 276 6.56 18.47 -24.72
CA THR A 276 6.12 17.13 -24.29
C THR A 276 5.70 16.34 -25.53
N GLU A 277 6.43 15.26 -25.83
CA GLU A 277 6.04 14.36 -26.90
C GLU A 277 4.66 13.74 -26.60
N LYS A 278 3.88 13.51 -27.66
CA LYS A 278 2.55 12.90 -27.50
C LYS A 278 2.74 11.45 -27.01
N LEU A 279 1.91 11.03 -26.06
CA LEU A 279 1.95 9.67 -25.48
C LEU A 279 2.04 8.56 -26.55
N PHE A 280 1.35 8.74 -27.67
CA PHE A 280 1.32 7.77 -28.78
C PHE A 280 2.58 7.77 -29.64
N SER A 281 3.53 8.70 -29.46
CA SER A 281 4.80 8.73 -30.21
C SER A 281 5.73 7.57 -29.81
N TYR A 282 5.56 7.02 -28.62
CA TYR A 282 6.32 5.84 -28.13
C TYR A 282 5.83 4.50 -28.71
N GLY A 283 4.78 4.50 -29.52
CA GLY A 283 4.19 3.31 -30.13
C GLY A 283 3.07 2.70 -29.27
N VAL A 284 1.98 2.32 -29.95
CA VAL A 284 0.80 1.75 -29.29
C VAL A 284 1.11 0.44 -28.55
N ALA A 285 2.05 -0.36 -29.06
CA ALA A 285 2.45 -1.64 -28.45
C ALA A 285 3.00 -1.46 -27.01
N VAL A 286 3.80 -0.43 -26.77
CA VAL A 286 4.36 -0.16 -25.42
C VAL A 286 3.24 0.16 -24.44
N ILE A 287 2.29 0.99 -24.86
CA ILE A 287 1.14 1.37 -24.03
C ILE A 287 0.28 0.14 -23.71
N VAL A 288 -0.02 -0.68 -24.71
CA VAL A 288 -0.82 -1.90 -24.56
C VAL A 288 -0.13 -2.89 -23.62
N ILE A 289 1.19 -3.09 -23.75
CA ILE A 289 1.96 -3.97 -22.85
C ILE A 289 1.90 -3.45 -21.41
N GLY A 290 2.09 -2.16 -21.19
CA GLY A 290 2.01 -1.55 -19.86
C GLY A 290 0.62 -1.72 -19.21
N ILE A 291 -0.45 -1.50 -19.99
CA ILE A 291 -1.83 -1.71 -19.52
C ILE A 291 -2.06 -3.19 -19.18
N LEU A 292 -1.68 -4.11 -20.08
CA LEU A 292 -1.88 -5.54 -19.86
C LEU A 292 -1.10 -6.05 -18.64
N LEU A 293 0.14 -5.63 -18.44
CA LEU A 293 0.90 -5.99 -17.25
C LEU A 293 0.21 -5.51 -15.97
N SER A 294 -0.29 -4.28 -15.95
CA SER A 294 -1.01 -3.73 -14.80
C SER A 294 -2.33 -4.47 -14.54
N VAL A 295 -3.08 -4.80 -15.59
CA VAL A 295 -4.33 -5.57 -15.49
C VAL A 295 -4.05 -6.98 -14.96
N PHE A 296 -3.07 -7.68 -15.52
CA PHE A 296 -2.73 -9.03 -15.07
C PHE A 296 -2.18 -9.05 -13.64
N GLN A 297 -1.40 -8.05 -13.23
CA GLN A 297 -0.92 -7.91 -11.85
C GLN A 297 -2.09 -7.90 -10.84
N GLN A 298 -3.19 -7.23 -11.17
CA GLN A 298 -4.37 -7.19 -10.30
C GLN A 298 -5.26 -8.43 -10.47
N ALA A 299 -5.41 -8.93 -11.69
CA ALA A 299 -6.23 -10.10 -12.00
C ALA A 299 -5.72 -11.41 -11.36
N ILE A 300 -4.43 -11.48 -11.01
CA ILE A 300 -3.84 -12.56 -10.21
C ILE A 300 -4.55 -12.71 -8.85
N GLY A 301 -5.15 -11.63 -8.29
CA GLY A 301 -5.96 -11.70 -7.08
C GLY A 301 -5.16 -11.63 -5.78
N ILE A 302 -3.92 -11.15 -5.80
CA ILE A 302 -3.07 -11.03 -4.60
C ILE A 302 -3.73 -10.21 -3.49
N ASN A 303 -4.48 -9.15 -3.84
CA ASN A 303 -5.15 -8.32 -2.85
C ASN A 303 -6.18 -9.12 -2.04
N ALA A 304 -6.91 -10.05 -2.66
CA ALA A 304 -7.83 -10.93 -1.93
C ALA A 304 -7.07 -11.80 -0.91
N VAL A 305 -5.92 -12.34 -1.30
CA VAL A 305 -5.09 -13.14 -0.38
C VAL A 305 -4.58 -12.28 0.77
N LEU A 306 -4.12 -11.06 0.51
CA LEU A 306 -3.59 -10.16 1.55
C LEU A 306 -4.68 -9.64 2.50
N TYR A 307 -5.88 -9.33 1.98
CA TYR A 307 -6.99 -8.78 2.76
C TYR A 307 -7.64 -9.81 3.66
N TYR A 308 -7.78 -11.03 3.17
CA TYR A 308 -8.42 -12.14 3.89
C TYR A 308 -7.43 -13.16 4.45
N ALA A 309 -6.13 -12.79 4.55
CA ALA A 309 -5.08 -13.71 4.97
C ALA A 309 -5.37 -14.44 6.30
N PRO A 310 -5.76 -13.77 7.40
CA PRO A 310 -6.07 -14.47 8.65
C PRO A 310 -7.20 -15.48 8.49
N ARG A 311 -8.27 -15.11 7.76
CA ARG A 311 -9.42 -16.00 7.48
C ARG A 311 -9.02 -17.20 6.63
N ILE A 312 -8.19 -16.98 5.61
CA ILE A 312 -7.70 -18.06 4.75
C ILE A 312 -6.88 -19.04 5.56
N PHE A 313 -5.98 -18.57 6.42
CA PHE A 313 -5.15 -19.43 7.27
C PHE A 313 -5.96 -20.18 8.33
N GLU A 314 -6.95 -19.56 8.94
CA GLU A 314 -7.85 -20.24 9.90
C GLU A 314 -8.68 -21.34 9.20
N ASN A 315 -9.25 -21.04 8.02
CA ASN A 315 -9.99 -22.04 7.24
C ASN A 315 -9.10 -23.20 6.79
N ALA A 316 -7.83 -22.91 6.50
CA ALA A 316 -6.81 -23.92 6.21
C ALA A 316 -6.42 -24.77 7.44
N GLY A 317 -6.87 -24.42 8.64
CA GLY A 317 -6.55 -25.14 9.88
C GLY A 317 -5.15 -24.83 10.40
N ALA A 318 -4.73 -23.56 10.29
CA ALA A 318 -3.40 -23.13 10.74
C ALA A 318 -3.26 -23.23 12.27
N GLU A 319 -2.23 -23.90 12.74
CA GLU A 319 -1.85 -23.90 14.15
C GLU A 319 -1.34 -22.51 14.57
N GLY A 320 -1.68 -22.04 15.77
CA GLY A 320 -1.29 -20.72 16.29
C GLY A 320 -2.15 -19.56 15.82
N GLY A 321 -3.23 -19.83 15.05
CA GLY A 321 -4.19 -18.83 14.59
C GLY A 321 -3.80 -18.09 13.30
N GLY A 322 -4.79 -17.58 12.61
CA GLY A 322 -4.63 -16.92 11.29
C GLY A 322 -3.80 -15.64 11.33
N MET A 323 -3.92 -14.85 12.40
CA MET A 323 -3.15 -13.60 12.57
C MET A 323 -1.63 -13.87 12.64
N MET A 324 -1.21 -14.87 13.41
CA MET A 324 0.22 -15.24 13.51
C MET A 324 0.77 -15.71 12.17
N GLN A 325 0.01 -16.53 11.44
CA GLN A 325 0.42 -16.99 10.11
C GLN A 325 0.50 -15.85 9.10
N THR A 326 -0.35 -14.84 9.25
CA THR A 326 -0.29 -13.61 8.42
C THR A 326 0.98 -12.81 8.68
N VAL A 327 1.44 -12.71 9.93
CA VAL A 327 2.74 -12.09 10.27
C VAL A 327 3.89 -12.89 9.63
N ILE A 328 3.87 -14.23 9.72
CA ILE A 328 4.88 -15.10 9.11
C ILE A 328 4.89 -14.89 7.58
N MET A 329 3.72 -14.84 6.93
CA MET A 329 3.61 -14.54 5.51
C MET A 329 4.23 -13.16 5.19
N GLY A 330 3.99 -12.15 6.02
CA GLY A 330 4.59 -10.81 5.87
C GLY A 330 6.12 -10.85 5.91
N ILE A 331 6.72 -11.64 6.79
CA ILE A 331 8.19 -11.83 6.86
C ILE A 331 8.70 -12.50 5.57
N VAL A 332 8.02 -13.56 5.11
CA VAL A 332 8.37 -14.25 3.86
C VAL A 332 8.28 -13.29 2.69
N ASN A 333 7.25 -12.46 2.61
CA ASN A 333 7.07 -11.44 1.58
C ASN A 333 8.25 -10.46 1.51
N ILE A 334 8.79 -10.02 2.66
CA ILE A 334 10.00 -9.18 2.71
C ILE A 334 11.20 -9.92 2.12
N VAL A 335 11.45 -11.15 2.55
CA VAL A 335 12.58 -11.95 2.07
C VAL A 335 12.53 -12.11 0.56
N PHE A 336 11.38 -12.48 0.00
CA PHE A 336 11.23 -12.67 -1.44
C PHE A 336 11.27 -11.34 -2.23
N THR A 337 10.82 -10.24 -1.65
CA THR A 337 10.99 -8.90 -2.24
C THR A 337 12.48 -8.51 -2.31
N LEU A 338 13.26 -8.79 -1.27
CA LEU A 338 14.71 -8.57 -1.32
C LEU A 338 15.37 -9.45 -2.38
N VAL A 339 14.98 -10.73 -2.47
CA VAL A 339 15.47 -11.60 -3.57
C VAL A 339 15.15 -11.00 -4.93
N ALA A 340 13.95 -10.46 -5.15
CA ALA A 340 13.60 -9.79 -6.41
C ALA A 340 14.51 -8.60 -6.71
N ILE A 341 14.73 -7.72 -5.74
CA ILE A 341 15.57 -6.51 -5.89
C ILE A 341 17.00 -6.89 -6.30
N PHE A 342 17.59 -7.95 -5.72
CA PHE A 342 18.94 -8.38 -6.04
C PHE A 342 19.07 -9.23 -7.31
N THR A 343 17.96 -9.79 -7.80
CA THR A 343 17.97 -10.74 -8.93
C THR A 343 17.48 -10.13 -10.23
N VAL A 344 16.66 -9.08 -10.18
CA VAL A 344 16.04 -8.46 -11.37
C VAL A 344 17.07 -7.97 -12.39
N ASP A 345 18.17 -7.37 -11.92
CA ASP A 345 19.22 -6.85 -12.79
C ASP A 345 20.12 -7.96 -13.39
N ARG A 346 20.18 -9.15 -12.72
CA ARG A 346 21.02 -10.28 -13.18
C ARG A 346 20.28 -11.19 -14.16
N PHE A 347 19.04 -11.57 -13.82
CA PHE A 347 18.25 -12.53 -14.61
C PHE A 347 17.34 -11.85 -15.63
N GLY A 348 17.09 -10.56 -15.47
CA GLY A 348 16.15 -9.82 -16.30
C GLY A 348 14.69 -10.01 -15.89
N ARG A 349 13.85 -9.13 -16.38
CA ARG A 349 12.43 -9.02 -15.96
C ARG A 349 11.58 -10.19 -16.46
N LYS A 350 11.75 -10.57 -17.74
CA LYS A 350 10.92 -11.61 -18.39
C LYS A 350 11.05 -13.00 -17.73
N PRO A 351 12.26 -13.54 -17.47
CA PRO A 351 12.42 -14.82 -16.79
C PRO A 351 11.80 -14.83 -15.39
N LEU A 352 11.98 -13.75 -14.62
CA LEU A 352 11.41 -13.65 -13.27
C LEU A 352 9.88 -13.63 -13.29
N LEU A 353 9.25 -12.94 -14.24
CA LEU A 353 7.79 -12.97 -14.41
C LEU A 353 7.28 -14.37 -14.75
N ILE A 354 8.00 -15.12 -15.62
CA ILE A 354 7.62 -16.50 -16.00
C ILE A 354 7.74 -17.42 -14.78
N ILE A 355 8.88 -17.41 -14.08
CA ILE A 355 9.12 -18.24 -12.89
C ILE A 355 8.08 -17.93 -11.82
N GLY A 356 7.82 -16.65 -11.56
CA GLY A 356 6.81 -16.22 -10.62
C GLY A 356 5.40 -16.69 -10.99
N SER A 357 5.01 -16.59 -12.26
CA SER A 357 3.71 -17.05 -12.72
C SER A 357 3.53 -18.57 -12.55
N ILE A 358 4.58 -19.35 -12.85
CA ILE A 358 4.55 -20.80 -12.63
C ILE A 358 4.44 -21.13 -11.15
N GLY A 359 5.23 -20.48 -10.29
CA GLY A 359 5.19 -20.71 -8.85
C GLY A 359 3.86 -20.33 -8.22
N MET A 360 3.26 -19.21 -8.63
CA MET A 360 1.91 -18.83 -8.23
C MET A 360 0.85 -19.83 -8.69
N ALA A 361 0.92 -20.30 -9.94
CA ALA A 361 -0.01 -21.29 -10.46
C ALA A 361 0.06 -22.61 -9.67
N VAL A 362 1.27 -23.08 -9.36
CA VAL A 362 1.48 -24.26 -8.51
C VAL A 362 0.90 -24.06 -7.10
N GLY A 363 1.18 -22.92 -6.47
CA GLY A 363 0.64 -22.58 -5.15
C GLY A 363 -0.88 -22.53 -5.13
N ALA A 364 -1.49 -21.84 -6.09
CA ALA A 364 -2.96 -21.73 -6.21
C ALA A 364 -3.61 -23.11 -6.47
N PHE A 365 -3.02 -23.91 -7.37
CA PHE A 365 -3.51 -25.25 -7.64
C PHE A 365 -3.42 -26.17 -6.42
N ALA A 366 -2.32 -26.08 -5.65
CA ALA A 366 -2.17 -26.84 -4.42
C ALA A 366 -3.21 -26.45 -3.36
N VAL A 367 -3.52 -25.16 -3.21
CA VAL A 367 -4.62 -24.69 -2.33
C VAL A 367 -5.95 -25.28 -2.76
N ALA A 368 -6.29 -25.20 -4.06
CA ALA A 368 -7.54 -25.72 -4.59
C ALA A 368 -7.65 -27.27 -4.41
N MET A 369 -6.55 -28.01 -4.60
CA MET A 369 -6.53 -29.44 -4.33
C MET A 369 -6.74 -29.75 -2.84
N CYS A 370 -6.07 -29.05 -1.96
CA CYS A 370 -6.25 -29.23 -0.50
C CYS A 370 -7.71 -29.00 -0.11
N ASP A 371 -8.34 -27.95 -0.62
CA ASP A 371 -9.73 -27.62 -0.34
C ASP A 371 -10.68 -28.72 -0.86
N SER A 372 -10.50 -29.17 -2.11
CA SER A 372 -11.32 -30.23 -2.72
C SER A 372 -11.19 -31.60 -2.02
N MET A 373 -10.02 -31.88 -1.42
CA MET A 373 -9.74 -33.12 -0.70
C MET A 373 -10.03 -33.00 0.82
N GLY A 374 -10.45 -31.83 1.29
CA GLY A 374 -10.68 -31.56 2.72
C GLY A 374 -9.40 -31.58 3.56
N ILE A 375 -8.24 -31.41 2.95
CA ILE A 375 -6.94 -31.41 3.65
C ILE A 375 -6.77 -30.08 4.36
N LYS A 376 -6.58 -30.14 5.68
CA LYS A 376 -6.29 -28.99 6.56
C LYS A 376 -4.90 -29.11 7.18
N GLY A 377 -4.41 -28.01 7.74
CA GLY A 377 -3.13 -27.95 8.46
C GLY A 377 -2.03 -27.29 7.64
N ILE A 378 -0.80 -27.77 7.79
CA ILE A 378 0.40 -27.09 7.27
C ILE A 378 0.48 -27.02 5.74
N VAL A 379 -0.08 -28.01 5.02
CA VAL A 379 0.05 -28.09 3.56
C VAL A 379 -0.67 -26.93 2.84
N PRO A 380 -1.98 -26.66 3.08
CA PRO A 380 -2.62 -25.50 2.46
C PRO A 380 -2.02 -24.17 2.95
N VAL A 381 -1.59 -24.07 4.20
CA VAL A 381 -0.92 -22.88 4.74
C VAL A 381 0.35 -22.57 3.94
N LEU A 382 1.23 -23.57 3.77
CA LEU A 382 2.45 -23.41 2.97
C LEU A 382 2.15 -23.06 1.51
N SER A 383 1.10 -23.63 0.95
CA SER A 383 0.69 -23.35 -0.45
C SER A 383 0.30 -21.90 -0.66
N VAL A 384 -0.43 -21.27 0.29
CA VAL A 384 -0.77 -19.84 0.28
C VAL A 384 0.49 -18.99 0.42
N ILE A 385 1.39 -19.35 1.35
CA ILE A 385 2.67 -18.62 1.55
C ILE A 385 3.53 -18.70 0.29
N VAL A 386 3.63 -19.87 -0.35
CA VAL A 386 4.35 -20.05 -1.63
C VAL A 386 3.76 -19.17 -2.72
N TYR A 387 2.44 -19.14 -2.87
CA TYR A 387 1.77 -18.25 -3.81
C TYR A 387 2.15 -16.79 -3.60
N ALA A 388 2.06 -16.28 -2.36
CA ALA A 388 2.40 -14.91 -2.03
C ALA A 388 3.90 -14.63 -2.25
N ALA A 389 4.78 -15.55 -1.87
CA ALA A 389 6.23 -15.44 -2.05
C ALA A 389 6.63 -15.29 -3.53
N PHE A 390 6.07 -16.11 -4.43
CA PHE A 390 6.34 -16.01 -5.87
C PHE A 390 5.78 -14.73 -6.48
N PHE A 391 4.66 -14.22 -5.99
CA PHE A 391 4.18 -12.89 -6.36
C PHE A 391 5.17 -11.80 -5.97
N MET A 392 5.64 -11.80 -4.72
CA MET A 392 6.58 -10.81 -4.20
C MET A 392 7.97 -10.89 -4.85
N MET A 393 8.37 -12.06 -5.34
CA MET A 393 9.61 -12.23 -6.09
C MET A 393 9.50 -11.72 -7.53
N SER A 394 8.30 -11.60 -8.10
CA SER A 394 8.14 -11.33 -9.52
C SER A 394 7.17 -10.17 -9.81
N TRP A 395 5.87 -10.43 -9.85
CA TRP A 395 4.85 -9.48 -10.28
C TRP A 395 4.74 -8.24 -9.37
N GLY A 396 5.04 -8.36 -8.08
CA GLY A 396 5.02 -7.23 -7.14
C GLY A 396 5.98 -6.12 -7.56
N PRO A 397 7.30 -6.34 -7.53
CA PRO A 397 8.29 -5.31 -7.82
C PRO A 397 8.51 -5.08 -9.32
N ILE A 398 8.42 -6.10 -10.18
CA ILE A 398 8.86 -6.00 -11.59
C ILE A 398 7.93 -5.15 -12.44
N CYS A 399 6.63 -5.09 -12.15
CA CYS A 399 5.69 -4.25 -12.89
C CYS A 399 5.95 -2.74 -12.74
N TRP A 400 6.72 -2.34 -11.73
CA TRP A 400 7.06 -0.94 -11.45
C TRP A 400 8.45 -0.52 -11.95
N VAL A 401 9.26 -1.44 -12.42
CA VAL A 401 10.63 -1.27 -12.90
C VAL A 401 10.70 -1.48 -14.40
#